data_3459348858789fddea18b0a70dc9687a
#
_entry.id   3459348858789fddea18b0a70dc9687a
#
_cell.length_a   1.000
_cell.length_b   1.000
_cell.length_c   1.000
_cell.angle_alpha   90.00
_cell.angle_beta   90.00
_cell.angle_gamma   90.00
#
_symmetry.space_group_name_H-M   'P 1'
#
loop_
_entity.id
_entity.type
_entity.pdbx_description
1 polymer ?
#
loop_
_entity_poly.entity_id
_entity_poly.type
_entity_poly.pdbx_seq_one_letter_code
_entity_poly.pdbx_strand_id
1 'polypeptide(L)'
;MAALTDTETRLVEDYLWVIDLVSRCAQGLDGGDWYYLADKAQDLARRAARLAQTAAEIAQAIRDDRPGPRPRREAVRAAVAFHGRHYRAGRLLHPQPEES
;
A
#
# COMPACT_ATOMS: atom_id res chain seq x y z
N MET A 1 -14.87 -2.18 15.49
CA MET A 1 -14.32 -2.75 14.26
C MET A 1 -13.27 -3.78 14.60
N ALA A 2 -13.29 -4.90 13.93
CA ALA A 2 -12.29 -5.93 14.19
C ALA A 2 -10.92 -5.47 13.70
N ALA A 3 -9.90 -5.81 14.47
CA ALA A 3 -8.53 -5.48 14.09
C ALA A 3 -8.15 -6.25 12.83
N LEU A 4 -7.30 -5.65 12.02
CA LEU A 4 -6.76 -6.31 10.84
C LEU A 4 -5.77 -7.40 11.26
N THR A 5 -5.77 -8.48 10.51
CA THR A 5 -4.71 -9.49 10.68
C THR A 5 -3.41 -8.96 10.09
N ASP A 6 -2.31 -9.66 10.39
CA ASP A 6 -1.01 -9.25 9.87
C ASP A 6 -1.00 -9.22 8.35
N THR A 7 -1.61 -10.22 7.71
CA THR A 7 -1.67 -10.26 6.25
C THR A 7 -2.51 -9.11 5.70
N GLU A 8 -3.65 -8.85 6.34
CA GLU A 8 -4.50 -7.73 5.92
C GLU A 8 -3.77 -6.41 6.07
N THR A 9 -3.08 -6.23 7.19
CA THR A 9 -2.31 -5.00 7.41
C THR A 9 -1.24 -4.83 6.34
N ARG A 10 -0.53 -5.90 6.03
CA ARG A 10 0.51 -5.84 5.00
C ARG A 10 -0.05 -5.46 3.64
N LEU A 11 -1.18 -6.07 3.26
CA LEU A 11 -1.82 -5.73 1.99
C LEU A 11 -2.20 -4.26 1.93
N VAL A 12 -2.83 -3.77 2.99
CA VAL A 12 -3.28 -2.38 3.03
C VAL A 12 -2.09 -1.43 2.99
N GLU A 13 -1.08 -1.70 3.82
CA GLU A 13 0.08 -0.81 3.88
C GLU A 13 0.84 -0.78 2.56
N ASP A 14 1.10 -1.95 1.97
CA ASP A 14 1.84 -1.98 0.72
C ASP A 14 1.06 -1.32 -0.41
N TYR A 15 -0.25 -1.52 -0.44
CA TYR A 15 -1.07 -0.87 -1.45
C TYR A 15 -1.05 0.66 -1.32
N LEU A 16 -1.19 1.14 -0.08
CA LEU A 16 -1.20 2.59 0.14
C LEU A 16 0.16 3.22 -0.14
N TRP A 17 1.24 2.50 0.21
CA TRP A 17 2.57 2.96 -0.15
C TRP A 17 2.77 3.04 -1.66
N VAL A 18 2.23 2.05 -2.39
CA VAL A 18 2.32 2.09 -3.85
C VAL A 18 1.62 3.33 -4.38
N ILE A 19 0.42 3.63 -3.88
CA ILE A 19 -0.31 4.82 -4.31
C ILE A 19 0.51 6.09 -4.01
N ASP A 20 1.06 6.18 -2.80
CA ASP A 20 1.85 7.35 -2.42
C ASP A 20 3.08 7.49 -3.31
N LEU A 21 3.76 6.40 -3.58
CA LEU A 21 4.99 6.44 -4.38
C LEU A 21 4.70 6.75 -5.83
N VAL A 22 3.57 6.30 -6.36
CA VAL A 22 3.16 6.70 -7.71
C VAL A 22 3.00 8.21 -7.78
N SER A 23 2.36 8.80 -6.78
CA SER A 23 2.18 10.25 -6.72
C SER A 23 3.51 10.97 -6.65
N ARG A 24 4.46 10.45 -5.87
CA ARG A 24 5.78 11.06 -5.76
C ARG A 24 6.57 10.93 -7.06
N CYS A 25 6.44 9.82 -7.75
CA CYS A 25 7.04 9.67 -9.07
C CYS A 25 6.50 10.69 -10.04
N ALA A 26 5.18 10.93 -10.00
CA ALA A 26 4.58 11.94 -10.85
C ALA A 26 5.16 13.33 -10.57
N GLN A 27 5.39 13.64 -9.29
CA GLN A 27 6.02 14.91 -8.92
C GLN A 27 7.43 15.01 -9.49
N GLY A 28 8.20 13.93 -9.41
CA GLY A 28 9.55 13.92 -9.97
C GLY A 28 9.55 14.13 -11.47
N LEU A 29 8.62 13.48 -12.17
CA LEU A 29 8.49 13.64 -13.61
C LEU A 29 8.11 15.07 -13.96
N ASP A 30 7.12 15.61 -13.27
CA ASP A 30 6.64 16.96 -13.56
C ASP A 30 7.72 18.01 -13.33
N GLY A 31 8.49 17.85 -12.27
CA GLY A 31 9.54 18.80 -11.94
C GLY A 31 10.88 18.54 -12.62
N GLY A 32 11.00 17.43 -13.34
CA GLY A 32 12.27 17.08 -13.98
C GLY A 32 13.36 16.71 -12.98
N ASP A 33 12.97 16.25 -11.80
CA ASP A 33 13.94 15.86 -10.77
C ASP A 33 14.23 14.38 -10.91
N TRP A 34 15.21 14.06 -11.72
CA TRP A 34 15.50 12.68 -12.10
C TRP A 34 16.06 11.86 -10.94
N TYR A 35 16.82 12.50 -10.04
CA TYR A 35 17.34 11.78 -8.87
C TYR A 35 16.22 11.42 -7.93
N TYR A 36 15.31 12.34 -7.68
CA TYR A 36 14.15 12.08 -6.85
C TYR A 36 13.28 10.99 -7.48
N LEU A 37 13.04 11.10 -8.78
CA LEU A 37 12.25 10.10 -9.50
C LEU A 37 12.88 8.72 -9.39
N ALA A 38 14.20 8.61 -9.60
CA ALA A 38 14.87 7.32 -9.53
C ALA A 38 14.75 6.72 -8.14
N ASP A 39 14.90 7.53 -7.11
CA ASP A 39 14.79 7.06 -5.72
C ASP A 39 13.39 6.55 -5.43
N LYS A 40 12.37 7.33 -5.79
CA LYS A 40 10.99 6.95 -5.51
C LYS A 40 10.53 5.77 -6.37
N ALA A 41 11.02 5.67 -7.59
CA ALA A 41 10.69 4.54 -8.46
C ALA A 41 11.26 3.23 -7.91
N GLN A 42 12.46 3.28 -7.31
CA GLN A 42 13.03 2.09 -6.68
C GLN A 42 12.20 1.67 -5.47
N ASP A 43 11.77 2.62 -4.66
CA ASP A 43 10.91 2.31 -3.53
C ASP A 43 9.58 1.73 -4.00
N LEU A 44 9.02 2.29 -5.06
CA LEU A 44 7.79 1.79 -5.66
C LEU A 44 7.94 0.34 -6.10
N ALA A 45 9.05 0.04 -6.77
CA ALA A 45 9.30 -1.32 -7.24
C ALA A 45 9.33 -2.31 -6.08
N ARG A 46 10.00 -1.94 -4.98
CA ARG A 46 10.09 -2.80 -3.81
C ARG A 46 8.72 -3.05 -3.18
N ARG A 47 7.92 -1.99 -3.02
CA ARG A 47 6.60 -2.12 -2.42
C ARG A 47 5.65 -2.90 -3.31
N ALA A 48 5.71 -2.64 -4.62
CA ALA A 48 4.87 -3.37 -5.57
C ALA A 48 5.23 -4.85 -5.59
N ALA A 49 6.52 -5.18 -5.49
CA ALA A 49 6.95 -6.57 -5.45
C ALA A 49 6.42 -7.29 -4.21
N ARG A 50 6.44 -6.62 -3.05
CA ARG A 50 5.91 -7.21 -1.83
C ARG A 50 4.40 -7.43 -1.94
N LEU A 51 3.69 -6.45 -2.49
CA LEU A 51 2.25 -6.58 -2.69
C LEU A 51 1.94 -7.75 -3.63
N ALA A 52 2.69 -7.85 -4.72
CA ALA A 52 2.50 -8.93 -5.68
C ALA A 52 2.75 -10.29 -5.05
N GLN A 53 3.80 -10.39 -4.23
CA GLN A 53 4.13 -11.66 -3.58
C GLN A 53 3.03 -12.08 -2.60
N THR A 54 2.57 -11.15 -1.78
CA THR A 54 1.52 -11.44 -0.82
C THR A 54 0.23 -11.88 -1.53
N ALA A 55 -0.15 -11.15 -2.56
CA ALA A 55 -1.35 -11.48 -3.32
C ALA A 55 -1.23 -12.84 -4.01
N ALA A 56 -0.05 -13.14 -4.55
CA ALA A 56 0.17 -14.42 -5.22
C ALA A 56 0.08 -15.59 -4.24
N GLU A 57 0.60 -15.41 -3.03
CA GLU A 57 0.53 -16.46 -2.01
C GLU A 57 -0.92 -16.75 -1.63
N ILE A 58 -1.71 -15.68 -1.45
CA ILE A 58 -3.12 -15.84 -1.14
C ILE A 58 -3.85 -16.55 -2.30
N ALA A 59 -3.63 -16.09 -3.51
CA ALA A 59 -4.29 -16.65 -4.68
C ALA A 59 -3.92 -18.13 -4.88
N GLN A 60 -2.64 -18.47 -4.64
CA GLN A 60 -2.19 -19.84 -4.82
C GLN A 60 -2.82 -20.76 -3.77
N ALA A 61 -2.90 -20.28 -2.53
CA ALA A 61 -3.53 -21.07 -1.47
C ALA A 61 -5.00 -21.33 -1.79
N ILE A 62 -5.69 -20.35 -2.35
CA ILE A 62 -7.08 -20.50 -2.75
C ILE A 62 -7.21 -21.51 -3.89
N ARG A 63 -6.36 -21.40 -4.91
CA ARG A 63 -6.38 -22.32 -6.05
C ARG A 63 -6.14 -23.75 -5.62
N ASP A 64 -5.22 -23.93 -4.69
CA ASP A 64 -4.84 -25.28 -4.24
C ASP A 64 -5.72 -25.79 -3.12
N ASP A 65 -6.71 -25.01 -2.73
CA ASP A 65 -7.60 -25.35 -1.60
C ASP A 65 -6.81 -25.71 -0.36
N ARG A 66 -5.74 -24.94 -0.08
CA ARG A 66 -4.87 -25.14 1.07
C ARG A 66 -5.21 -24.18 2.18
N PRO A 67 -4.92 -24.54 3.43
CA PRO A 67 -4.98 -23.56 4.51
C PRO A 67 -4.02 -22.42 4.23
N GLY A 68 -4.41 -21.22 4.63
CA GLY A 68 -3.58 -20.07 4.45
C GLY A 68 -4.38 -18.82 4.74
N PRO A 69 -3.72 -17.65 4.64
CA PRO A 69 -4.41 -16.41 4.92
C PRO A 69 -5.56 -16.19 3.95
N ARG A 70 -6.68 -15.78 4.50
CA ARG A 70 -7.87 -15.41 3.72
C ARG A 70 -8.29 -14.03 4.16
N PRO A 71 -7.72 -12.98 3.56
CA PRO A 71 -8.06 -11.62 3.95
C PRO A 71 -9.56 -11.38 3.83
N ARG A 72 -10.10 -10.66 4.79
CA ARG A 72 -11.51 -10.31 4.79
C ARG A 72 -11.69 -9.09 3.88
N ARG A 73 -12.44 -9.30 2.82
CA ARG A 73 -12.63 -8.25 1.81
C ARG A 73 -13.13 -6.96 2.42
N GLU A 74 -14.14 -7.04 3.28
CA GLU A 74 -14.76 -5.84 3.83
C GLU A 74 -13.81 -5.10 4.76
N ALA A 75 -13.03 -5.83 5.55
CA ALA A 75 -12.07 -5.19 6.44
C ALA A 75 -10.99 -4.47 5.66
N VAL A 76 -10.49 -5.10 4.59
CA VAL A 76 -9.47 -4.49 3.75
C VAL A 76 -10.02 -3.26 3.05
N ARG A 77 -11.23 -3.36 2.48
CA ARG A 77 -11.86 -2.23 1.81
C ARG A 77 -12.08 -1.05 2.75
N ALA A 78 -12.55 -1.34 3.96
CA ALA A 78 -12.79 -0.29 4.94
C ALA A 78 -11.49 0.41 5.33
N ALA A 79 -10.42 -0.37 5.55
CA ALA A 79 -9.14 0.20 5.91
C ALA A 79 -8.56 1.06 4.78
N VAL A 80 -8.65 0.58 3.54
CA VAL A 80 -8.18 1.34 2.39
C VAL A 80 -8.97 2.63 2.24
N ALA A 81 -10.29 2.56 2.40
CA ALA A 81 -11.12 3.76 2.27
C ALA A 81 -10.79 4.79 3.35
N PHE A 82 -10.66 4.32 4.60
CA PHE A 82 -10.34 5.22 5.72
C PHE A 82 -8.98 5.88 5.53
N HIS A 83 -7.97 5.07 5.28
CA HIS A 83 -6.61 5.59 5.12
C HIS A 83 -6.45 6.34 3.81
N GLY A 84 -7.20 5.96 2.78
CA GLY A 84 -7.17 6.68 1.51
C GLY A 84 -7.61 8.12 1.65
N ARG A 85 -8.57 8.38 2.51
CA ARG A 85 -8.99 9.76 2.78
C ARG A 85 -7.86 10.55 3.43
N HIS A 86 -7.17 9.93 4.39
CA HIS A 86 -6.04 10.58 5.04
C HIS A 86 -4.90 10.79 4.06
N TYR A 87 -4.66 9.83 3.19
CA TYR A 87 -3.63 9.94 2.18
C TYR A 87 -3.90 11.13 1.26
N ARG A 88 -5.14 11.26 0.80
CA ARG A 88 -5.48 12.39 -0.07
C ARG A 88 -5.31 13.71 0.63
N ALA A 89 -5.39 13.73 1.94
CA ALA A 89 -5.10 14.91 2.72
C ALA A 89 -3.60 15.09 2.98
N GLY A 90 -2.79 14.17 2.50
CA GLY A 90 -1.35 14.26 2.64
C GLY A 90 -0.81 13.81 3.97
N ARG A 91 -1.57 12.98 4.68
CA ARG A 91 -1.20 12.64 6.06
C ARG A 91 -1.11 11.17 6.38
N LEU A 92 -1.59 10.32 5.50
CA LEU A 92 -1.78 8.93 5.87
C LEU A 92 -0.52 8.26 6.37
N LEU A 93 0.49 8.25 5.51
CA LEU A 93 1.70 7.47 5.77
C LEU A 93 2.74 8.26 6.52
N HIS A 94 2.52 9.55 6.69
CA HIS A 94 3.45 10.45 7.33
C HIS A 94 2.66 11.37 8.24
N PRO A 95 2.18 10.83 9.37
CA PRO A 95 1.44 11.66 10.31
C PRO A 95 2.31 12.84 10.70
N GLN A 96 1.71 14.01 10.67
CA GLN A 96 2.43 15.24 10.97
C GLN A 96 1.97 15.73 12.33
N PRO A 97 2.87 15.80 13.32
CA PRO A 97 2.45 16.27 14.64
C PRO A 97 1.79 17.64 14.58
N GLU A 98 2.26 18.46 13.69
CA GLU A 98 1.72 19.82 13.56
C GLU A 98 0.33 19.83 12.95
N GLU A 99 -0.14 18.70 12.47
CA GLU A 99 -1.48 18.61 11.93
C GLU A 99 -2.53 18.57 13.00
N SER A 100 -2.11 18.38 14.19
CA SER A 100 -3.04 18.37 15.30
C SER A 100 -3.70 19.72 15.48
#